data_38e6c6a62269e04c73cd91ddea4b86f7
#
_entry.id   38e6c6a62269e04c73cd91ddea4b86f7
#
_cell.length_a   1.000
_cell.length_b   1.000
_cell.length_c   1.000
_cell.angle_alpha   90.00
_cell.angle_beta   90.00
_cell.angle_gamma   90.00
#
_symmetry.space_group_name_H-M   'P 1'
#
loop_
_entity.id
_entity.type
_entity.pdbx_description
1 polymer ?
#
loop_
_entity_poly.entity_id
_entity_poly.type
_entity_poly.pdbx_seq_one_letter_code
_entity_poly.pdbx_strand_id
1 'polypeptide(L)'
;TLTRPGVILREIRIKPGERYSQQKVERIVGRLMRLGYFKKVEEPILFYTSGNEGGLLLRVEEGQSSRFDGVVGYSPASGDEKGYFTGLVDISLGNLLGTGRALSAHWQKKDRRTQDISLRYREPWLAGWPLHVGGGFSQLIQDTTYVQRDLSLEVEIPLLDQLSIQAQAGRTEILPDSIGSYKFGLLRSRTLNAAIGIEYDSRDDLLNPRQGVYYATTYQSGRKENLGPQPLLTGEVKRKTGTRRITLDLEFYTPLFQRQIVALGLHGRQFVSGETIVPVSDQFRLGGARTLRGFSEDQFRGSSVAWLNCEYRYWLGRRSRTFLFADYGYYSAQRASGKLQEFKLGYGLGFRLETGLGIMSLDYGLGHGDDLLGGKIHVGLINEF
;
A
#
# COMPACT_ATOMS: atom_id res chain seq x y z
N THR A 1 -8.12 -14.86 -26.05
CA THR A 1 -7.69 -14.61 -24.64
C THR A 1 -6.47 -13.71 -24.67
N LEU A 2 -6.49 -12.64 -23.85
CA LEU A 2 -5.35 -11.73 -23.66
C LEU A 2 -4.27 -12.40 -22.82
N THR A 3 -4.66 -13.26 -21.86
CA THR A 3 -3.77 -13.98 -20.98
C THR A 3 -3.19 -15.22 -21.68
N ARG A 4 -1.88 -15.34 -21.67
CA ARG A 4 -1.19 -16.51 -22.25
C ARG A 4 -1.52 -17.78 -21.49
N PRO A 5 -1.77 -18.92 -22.16
CA PRO A 5 -2.08 -20.19 -21.48
C PRO A 5 -1.06 -20.58 -20.42
N GLY A 6 0.23 -20.30 -20.62
CA GLY A 6 1.27 -20.58 -19.66
C GLY A 6 1.10 -19.87 -18.31
N VAL A 7 0.42 -18.70 -18.27
CA VAL A 7 0.10 -17.99 -17.02
C VAL A 7 -0.95 -18.78 -16.23
N ILE A 8 -1.96 -19.29 -16.91
CA ILE A 8 -3.02 -20.09 -16.30
C ILE A 8 -2.43 -21.42 -15.80
N LEU A 9 -1.69 -22.12 -16.66
CA LEU A 9 -1.14 -23.44 -16.37
C LEU A 9 -0.18 -23.44 -15.17
N ARG A 10 0.68 -22.44 -15.04
CA ARG A 10 1.59 -22.33 -13.89
C ARG A 10 0.87 -22.14 -12.56
N GLU A 11 -0.29 -21.44 -12.57
CA GLU A 11 -1.08 -21.21 -11.36
C GLU A 11 -1.93 -22.42 -10.97
N ILE A 12 -2.30 -23.28 -11.90
CA ILE A 12 -3.01 -24.53 -11.61
C ILE A 12 -2.16 -25.45 -10.73
N ARG A 13 -0.83 -25.44 -10.90
CA ARG A 13 0.13 -26.24 -10.11
C ARG A 13 -0.18 -27.75 -10.15
N ILE A 14 -0.78 -28.22 -11.22
CA ILE A 14 -0.99 -29.64 -11.53
C ILE A 14 -0.17 -29.97 -12.77
N LYS A 15 0.65 -31.02 -12.67
CA LYS A 15 1.50 -31.47 -13.79
C LYS A 15 0.77 -32.53 -14.60
N PRO A 16 0.98 -32.59 -15.93
CA PRO A 16 0.51 -33.71 -16.74
C PRO A 16 1.03 -35.05 -16.17
N GLY A 17 0.14 -36.05 -16.10
CA GLY A 17 0.45 -37.37 -15.53
C GLY A 17 0.43 -37.43 -13.99
N GLU A 18 0.13 -36.33 -13.31
CA GLU A 18 -0.03 -36.31 -11.85
C GLU A 18 -1.35 -36.99 -11.45
N ARG A 19 -1.35 -37.69 -10.32
CA ARG A 19 -2.57 -38.31 -9.77
C ARG A 19 -3.59 -37.21 -9.45
N TYR A 20 -4.87 -37.46 -9.76
CA TYR A 20 -5.95 -36.58 -9.42
C TYR A 20 -6.01 -36.30 -7.94
N SER A 21 -6.18 -35.03 -7.59
CA SER A 21 -6.35 -34.55 -6.22
C SER A 21 -7.48 -33.54 -6.18
N GLN A 22 -8.59 -33.90 -5.56
CA GLN A 22 -9.75 -33.02 -5.38
C GLN A 22 -9.35 -31.70 -4.70
N GLN A 23 -8.53 -31.77 -3.66
CA GLN A 23 -8.03 -30.60 -2.93
C GLN A 23 -7.23 -29.63 -3.80
N LYS A 24 -6.45 -30.13 -4.76
CA LYS A 24 -5.72 -29.28 -5.70
C LYS A 24 -6.66 -28.59 -6.68
N VAL A 25 -7.67 -29.31 -7.18
CA VAL A 25 -8.66 -28.80 -8.12
C VAL A 25 -9.52 -27.70 -7.50
N GLU A 26 -10.00 -27.89 -6.28
CA GLU A 26 -10.79 -26.89 -5.54
C GLU A 26 -10.04 -25.56 -5.33
N ARG A 27 -8.71 -25.61 -5.23
CA ARG A 27 -7.88 -24.40 -5.08
C ARG A 27 -7.66 -23.61 -6.37
N ILE A 28 -7.92 -24.21 -7.55
CA ILE A 28 -7.64 -23.57 -8.84
C ILE A 28 -8.41 -22.26 -8.98
N VAL A 29 -9.72 -22.30 -8.74
CA VAL A 29 -10.58 -21.12 -8.86
C VAL A 29 -10.08 -19.97 -8.00
N GLY A 30 -9.79 -20.25 -6.73
CA GLY A 30 -9.30 -19.24 -5.80
C GLY A 30 -7.93 -18.65 -6.19
N ARG A 31 -7.02 -19.47 -6.74
CA ARG A 31 -5.71 -19.01 -7.21
C ARG A 31 -5.83 -18.10 -8.42
N LEU A 32 -6.63 -18.50 -9.40
CA LEU A 32 -6.81 -17.72 -10.61
C LEU A 32 -7.57 -16.41 -10.35
N MET A 33 -8.58 -16.45 -9.50
CA MET A 33 -9.30 -15.23 -9.12
C MET A 33 -8.41 -14.22 -8.38
N ARG A 34 -7.44 -14.68 -7.56
CA ARG A 34 -6.48 -13.82 -6.87
C ARG A 34 -5.50 -13.10 -7.80
N LEU A 35 -5.29 -13.59 -9.02
CA LEU A 35 -4.47 -12.86 -10.00
C LEU A 35 -5.08 -11.51 -10.39
N GLY A 36 -6.41 -11.35 -10.25
CA GLY A 36 -7.11 -10.14 -10.65
C GLY A 36 -7.24 -9.96 -12.17
N TYR A 37 -6.96 -10.99 -12.96
CA TYR A 37 -7.03 -10.95 -14.43
C TYR A 37 -8.36 -11.47 -14.97
N PHE A 38 -9.13 -12.16 -14.12
CA PHE A 38 -10.35 -12.84 -14.50
C PHE A 38 -11.55 -12.24 -13.78
N LYS A 39 -12.60 -11.99 -14.55
CA LYS A 39 -13.92 -11.61 -14.03
C LYS A 39 -14.64 -12.81 -13.42
N LYS A 40 -14.47 -13.97 -14.04
CA LYS A 40 -15.08 -15.24 -13.63
C LYS A 40 -14.14 -16.39 -13.96
N VAL A 41 -14.02 -17.31 -13.03
CA VAL A 41 -13.39 -18.62 -13.24
C VAL A 41 -14.44 -19.66 -12.85
N GLU A 42 -14.81 -20.54 -13.78
CA GLU A 42 -15.75 -21.62 -13.52
C GLU A 42 -15.04 -22.76 -12.79
N GLU A 43 -15.80 -23.57 -12.07
CA GLU A 43 -15.26 -24.78 -11.47
C GLU A 43 -14.72 -25.71 -12.55
N PRO A 44 -13.51 -26.27 -12.38
CA PRO A 44 -12.92 -27.16 -13.34
C PRO A 44 -13.78 -28.43 -13.53
N ILE A 45 -14.05 -28.78 -14.75
CA ILE A 45 -14.81 -29.99 -15.11
C ILE A 45 -13.81 -31.11 -15.40
N LEU A 46 -13.89 -32.20 -14.63
CA LEU A 46 -13.14 -33.41 -14.90
C LEU A 46 -13.79 -34.19 -16.04
N PHE A 47 -13.04 -34.55 -17.04
CA PHE A 47 -13.48 -35.43 -18.11
C PHE A 47 -12.50 -36.60 -18.28
N TYR A 48 -13.01 -37.73 -18.72
CA TYR A 48 -12.22 -38.93 -18.95
C TYR A 48 -12.11 -39.18 -20.45
N THR A 49 -10.94 -39.57 -20.89
CA THR A 49 -10.65 -40.02 -22.23
C THR A 49 -10.51 -41.54 -22.21
N SER A 50 -10.65 -42.21 -23.35
CA SER A 50 -10.43 -43.67 -23.48
C SER A 50 -9.01 -44.01 -23.01
N GLY A 51 -8.87 -44.90 -22.03
CA GLY A 51 -7.57 -45.34 -21.54
C GLY A 51 -7.22 -44.95 -20.11
N ASN A 52 -8.21 -44.57 -19.29
CA ASN A 52 -8.03 -44.14 -17.89
C ASN A 52 -7.24 -42.84 -17.70
N GLU A 53 -7.12 -42.04 -18.75
CA GLU A 53 -6.56 -40.71 -18.71
C GLU A 53 -7.69 -39.69 -18.46
N GLY A 54 -7.47 -38.75 -17.53
CA GLY A 54 -8.39 -37.68 -17.22
C GLY A 54 -7.83 -36.32 -17.65
N GLY A 55 -8.73 -35.43 -18.03
CA GLY A 55 -8.40 -34.03 -18.29
C GLY A 55 -9.23 -33.08 -17.45
N LEU A 56 -8.73 -31.88 -17.24
CA LEU A 56 -9.46 -30.79 -16.57
C LEU A 56 -9.81 -29.73 -17.62
N LEU A 57 -11.11 -29.52 -17.81
CA LEU A 57 -11.61 -28.42 -18.63
C LEU A 57 -11.80 -27.20 -17.72
N LEU A 58 -11.05 -26.14 -17.99
CA LEU A 58 -11.13 -24.88 -17.26
C LEU A 58 -11.70 -23.80 -18.17
N ARG A 59 -12.77 -23.15 -17.72
CA ARG A 59 -13.37 -22.00 -18.40
C ARG A 59 -13.11 -20.73 -17.59
N VAL A 60 -12.57 -19.72 -18.26
CA VAL A 60 -12.24 -18.43 -17.65
C VAL A 60 -12.84 -17.31 -18.50
N GLU A 61 -13.36 -16.29 -17.84
CA GLU A 61 -13.77 -15.03 -18.46
C GLU A 61 -12.77 -13.97 -18.00
N GLU A 62 -12.06 -13.38 -18.98
CA GLU A 62 -11.06 -12.34 -18.67
C GLU A 62 -11.73 -11.07 -18.18
N GLY A 63 -11.13 -10.44 -17.18
CA GLY A 63 -11.49 -9.16 -16.64
C GLY A 63 -10.50 -8.06 -17.04
N GLN A 64 -10.78 -6.88 -16.59
CA GLN A 64 -9.87 -5.76 -16.74
C GLN A 64 -8.75 -5.89 -15.71
N SER A 65 -7.51 -5.91 -16.17
CA SER A 65 -6.31 -6.04 -15.33
C SER A 65 -5.49 -4.75 -15.26
N SER A 66 -5.92 -3.73 -15.98
CA SER A 66 -5.24 -2.44 -16.02
C SER A 66 -6.16 -1.36 -15.44
N ARG A 67 -5.56 -0.38 -14.75
CA ARG A 67 -6.26 0.74 -14.13
C ARG A 67 -5.57 2.03 -14.51
N PHE A 68 -6.36 3.03 -14.75
CA PHE A 68 -5.91 4.41 -14.88
C PHE A 68 -6.78 5.26 -13.99
N ASP A 69 -6.17 6.07 -13.15
CA ASP A 69 -6.84 7.07 -12.34
C ASP A 69 -6.11 8.39 -12.50
N GLY A 70 -6.85 9.47 -12.65
CA GLY A 70 -6.24 10.76 -12.85
C GLY A 70 -7.16 11.91 -12.49
N VAL A 71 -6.59 12.87 -11.77
CA VAL A 71 -7.24 14.13 -11.43
C VAL A 71 -6.27 15.26 -11.73
N VAL A 72 -6.73 16.28 -12.42
CA VAL A 72 -5.96 17.50 -12.68
C VAL A 72 -6.72 18.68 -12.12
N GLY A 73 -6.05 19.44 -11.27
CA GLY A 73 -6.54 20.70 -10.72
C GLY A 73 -5.67 21.85 -11.21
N TYR A 74 -6.24 23.04 -11.28
CA TYR A 74 -5.50 24.26 -11.54
C TYR A 74 -5.74 25.25 -10.41
N SER A 75 -4.67 25.71 -9.80
CA SER A 75 -4.70 26.80 -8.82
C SER A 75 -4.36 28.10 -9.56
N PRO A 76 -5.29 29.08 -9.64
CA PRO A 76 -5.05 30.32 -10.34
C PRO A 76 -3.96 31.17 -9.68
N ALA A 77 -3.42 32.11 -10.42
CA ALA A 77 -2.47 33.09 -9.90
C ALA A 77 -3.11 33.92 -8.77
N SER A 78 -2.34 34.17 -7.70
CA SER A 78 -2.77 35.02 -6.58
C SER A 78 -1.64 35.93 -6.15
N GLY A 79 -1.86 37.24 -6.20
CA GLY A 79 -0.80 38.23 -5.98
C GLY A 79 0.33 38.08 -7.00
N ASP A 80 1.58 38.08 -6.54
CA ASP A 80 2.78 37.89 -7.39
C ASP A 80 3.03 36.43 -7.78
N GLU A 81 2.21 35.51 -7.29
CA GLU A 81 2.38 34.08 -7.54
C GLU A 81 1.66 33.64 -8.83
N LYS A 82 2.42 33.03 -9.75
CA LYS A 82 1.87 32.42 -10.98
C LYS A 82 0.97 31.23 -10.64
N GLY A 83 -0.11 31.05 -11.42
CA GLY A 83 -0.93 29.84 -11.33
C GLY A 83 -0.13 28.56 -11.56
N TYR A 84 -0.57 27.44 -11.01
CA TYR A 84 0.07 26.15 -11.14
C TYR A 84 -0.95 25.02 -11.22
N PHE A 85 -0.52 23.91 -11.83
CA PHE A 85 -1.30 22.69 -11.89
C PHE A 85 -0.97 21.79 -10.69
N THR A 86 -2.00 21.20 -10.13
CA THR A 86 -1.96 20.07 -9.19
C THR A 86 -2.57 18.86 -9.87
N GLY A 87 -2.33 17.69 -9.35
CA GLY A 87 -2.96 16.50 -9.90
C GLY A 87 -2.40 15.22 -9.34
N LEU A 88 -3.08 14.16 -9.71
CA LEU A 88 -2.72 12.78 -9.43
C LEU A 88 -2.91 11.98 -10.71
N VAL A 89 -1.97 11.12 -11.01
CA VAL A 89 -2.07 10.13 -12.09
C VAL A 89 -1.56 8.80 -11.54
N ASP A 90 -2.44 7.82 -11.50
CA ASP A 90 -2.14 6.43 -11.18
C ASP A 90 -2.37 5.55 -12.39
N ILE A 91 -1.34 4.85 -12.81
CA ILE A 91 -1.38 3.87 -13.88
C ILE A 91 -0.97 2.53 -13.30
N SER A 92 -1.82 1.52 -13.43
CA SER A 92 -1.49 0.16 -13.04
C SER A 92 -1.81 -0.77 -14.21
N LEU A 93 -0.77 -1.29 -14.84
CA LEU A 93 -0.86 -2.22 -15.94
C LEU A 93 -0.59 -3.62 -15.40
N GLY A 94 -1.65 -4.37 -15.20
CA GLY A 94 -1.58 -5.80 -14.85
C GLY A 94 -1.51 -6.65 -16.10
N ASN A 95 -0.99 -7.86 -15.96
CA ASN A 95 -0.96 -8.86 -17.04
C ASN A 95 -0.39 -8.34 -18.37
N LEU A 96 0.69 -7.55 -18.31
CA LEU A 96 1.31 -6.95 -19.49
C LEU A 96 1.55 -8.00 -20.57
N LEU A 97 1.01 -7.77 -21.79
CA LEU A 97 1.11 -8.66 -22.93
C LEU A 97 0.66 -10.10 -22.63
N GLY A 98 -0.22 -10.28 -21.66
CA GLY A 98 -0.73 -11.59 -21.24
C GLY A 98 0.26 -12.46 -20.48
N THR A 99 1.36 -11.90 -19.97
CA THR A 99 2.46 -12.64 -19.33
C THR A 99 2.35 -12.72 -17.80
N GLY A 100 1.40 -12.00 -17.22
CA GLY A 100 1.26 -11.84 -15.77
C GLY A 100 2.18 -10.78 -15.16
N ARG A 101 3.01 -10.10 -15.96
CA ARG A 101 3.85 -8.99 -15.55
C ARG A 101 3.02 -7.80 -15.14
N ALA A 102 3.49 -7.02 -14.19
CA ALA A 102 2.81 -5.80 -13.78
C ALA A 102 3.77 -4.61 -13.78
N LEU A 103 3.24 -3.46 -14.20
CA LEU A 103 3.92 -2.18 -14.14
C LEU A 103 2.96 -1.17 -13.50
N SER A 104 3.41 -0.46 -12.47
CA SER A 104 2.64 0.64 -11.92
C SER A 104 3.46 1.92 -11.93
N ALA A 105 2.81 3.02 -12.22
CA ALA A 105 3.37 4.35 -12.19
C ALA A 105 2.40 5.27 -11.43
N HIS A 106 2.93 5.98 -10.46
CA HIS A 106 2.21 6.98 -9.69
C HIS A 106 2.90 8.32 -9.85
N TRP A 107 2.11 9.35 -10.06
CA TRP A 107 2.55 10.73 -10.01
C TRP A 107 1.50 11.55 -9.26
N GLN A 108 1.96 12.31 -8.29
CA GLN A 108 1.10 13.25 -7.55
C GLN A 108 1.82 14.58 -7.37
N LYS A 109 1.12 15.66 -7.66
CA LYS A 109 1.55 17.03 -7.36
C LYS A 109 0.50 17.67 -6.47
N LYS A 110 0.80 17.74 -5.15
CA LYS A 110 -0.13 18.24 -4.12
C LYS A 110 -0.24 19.76 -4.13
N ASP A 111 0.88 20.43 -4.38
CA ASP A 111 0.99 21.88 -4.42
C ASP A 111 2.12 22.29 -5.38
N ARG A 112 2.52 23.57 -5.35
CA ARG A 112 3.57 24.11 -6.24
C ARG A 112 4.91 23.41 -6.08
N ARG A 113 5.25 22.91 -4.88
CA ARG A 113 6.58 22.49 -4.49
C ARG A 113 6.65 21.04 -4.02
N THR A 114 5.50 20.43 -3.72
CA THR A 114 5.42 19.05 -3.25
C THR A 114 4.96 18.15 -4.36
N GLN A 115 5.82 17.20 -4.72
CA GLN A 115 5.58 16.25 -5.80
C GLN A 115 6.09 14.88 -5.42
N ASP A 116 5.34 13.86 -5.80
CA ASP A 116 5.64 12.46 -5.59
C ASP A 116 5.60 11.73 -6.94
N ILE A 117 6.59 10.88 -7.20
CA ILE A 117 6.66 10.02 -8.38
C ILE A 117 7.08 8.64 -7.91
N SER A 118 6.39 7.60 -8.34
CA SER A 118 6.90 6.25 -8.16
C SER A 118 6.66 5.37 -9.40
N LEU A 119 7.58 4.46 -9.62
CA LEU A 119 7.52 3.45 -10.68
C LEU A 119 7.85 2.11 -10.06
N ARG A 120 7.02 1.08 -10.31
CA ARG A 120 7.24 -0.28 -9.82
C ARG A 120 6.97 -1.28 -10.93
N TYR A 121 7.87 -2.25 -11.06
CA TYR A 121 7.75 -3.38 -11.97
C TYR A 121 7.76 -4.69 -11.20
N ARG A 122 6.98 -5.67 -11.64
CA ARG A 122 6.93 -7.03 -11.09
C ARG A 122 6.98 -8.07 -12.20
N GLU A 123 7.96 -8.98 -12.11
CA GLU A 123 8.12 -10.18 -12.91
C GLU A 123 7.65 -11.38 -12.08
N PRO A 124 6.50 -11.97 -12.37
CA PRO A 124 6.05 -13.17 -11.67
C PRO A 124 6.69 -14.43 -12.26
N TRP A 125 6.86 -15.44 -11.42
CA TRP A 125 7.37 -16.75 -11.85
C TRP A 125 8.71 -16.67 -12.60
N LEU A 126 9.69 -16.09 -11.94
CA LEU A 126 11.02 -15.94 -12.53
C LEU A 126 11.59 -17.30 -12.93
N ALA A 127 11.96 -17.44 -14.21
CA ALA A 127 12.51 -18.68 -14.78
C ALA A 127 11.64 -19.93 -14.54
N GLY A 128 10.32 -19.78 -14.38
CA GLY A 128 9.39 -20.89 -14.16
C GLY A 128 9.27 -21.35 -12.71
N TRP A 129 9.97 -20.69 -11.77
CA TRP A 129 9.83 -20.92 -10.34
C TRP A 129 8.74 -20.00 -9.76
N PRO A 130 8.00 -20.42 -8.71
CA PRO A 130 7.03 -19.56 -8.01
C PRO A 130 7.74 -18.50 -7.17
N LEU A 131 8.56 -17.71 -7.83
CA LEU A 131 9.37 -16.63 -7.30
C LEU A 131 9.02 -15.37 -8.08
N HIS A 132 8.53 -14.35 -7.40
CA HIS A 132 8.23 -13.06 -7.98
C HIS A 132 9.35 -12.09 -7.68
N VAL A 133 9.84 -11.39 -8.70
CA VAL A 133 10.90 -10.38 -8.52
C VAL A 133 10.36 -9.04 -8.96
N GLY A 134 10.61 -8.01 -8.17
CA GLY A 134 10.19 -6.64 -8.44
C GLY A 134 11.33 -5.65 -8.32
N GLY A 135 11.15 -4.52 -8.95
CA GLY A 135 12.00 -3.35 -8.79
C GLY A 135 11.14 -2.10 -8.66
N GLY A 136 11.58 -1.19 -7.81
CA GLY A 136 10.87 0.07 -7.56
C GLY A 136 11.82 1.26 -7.52
N PHE A 137 11.33 2.36 -8.04
CA PHE A 137 11.93 3.69 -7.90
C PHE A 137 10.87 4.65 -7.39
N SER A 138 11.21 5.48 -6.41
CA SER A 138 10.35 6.61 -6.03
C SER A 138 11.17 7.86 -5.77
N GLN A 139 10.55 9.02 -5.99
CA GLN A 139 11.11 10.32 -5.66
C GLN A 139 10.00 11.18 -5.07
N LEU A 140 10.24 11.66 -3.85
CA LEU A 140 9.42 12.66 -3.17
C LEU A 140 10.19 13.98 -3.12
N ILE A 141 9.59 15.04 -3.63
CA ILE A 141 10.02 16.42 -3.42
C ILE A 141 9.11 16.98 -2.33
N GLN A 142 9.67 17.25 -1.16
CA GLN A 142 8.91 17.74 -0.01
C GLN A 142 9.12 19.24 0.16
N ASP A 143 8.24 20.03 -0.46
CA ASP A 143 8.28 21.48 -0.43
C ASP A 143 9.69 22.02 -0.75
N THR A 144 10.19 23.01 0.01
CA THR A 144 11.55 23.54 -0.05
C THR A 144 12.43 22.94 1.06
N THR A 145 12.25 21.68 1.39
CA THR A 145 12.97 21.06 2.52
C THR A 145 13.93 19.96 2.08
N TYR A 146 13.46 19.01 1.32
CA TYR A 146 14.31 17.92 0.82
C TYR A 146 13.71 17.18 -0.36
N VAL A 147 14.58 16.49 -1.08
CA VAL A 147 14.22 15.45 -2.04
C VAL A 147 14.64 14.09 -1.46
N GLN A 148 13.71 13.17 -1.42
CA GLN A 148 13.97 11.76 -1.09
C GLN A 148 13.91 10.93 -2.36
N ARG A 149 14.87 10.03 -2.55
CA ARG A 149 14.88 9.04 -3.63
C ARG A 149 15.07 7.67 -3.04
N ASP A 150 14.21 6.75 -3.48
CA ASP A 150 14.27 5.35 -3.09
C ASP A 150 14.43 4.48 -4.32
N LEU A 151 15.33 3.51 -4.24
CA LEU A 151 15.51 2.44 -5.20
C LEU A 151 15.40 1.13 -4.45
N SER A 152 14.55 0.21 -4.91
CA SER A 152 14.34 -1.09 -4.27
C SER A 152 14.35 -2.23 -5.27
N LEU A 153 14.80 -3.38 -4.79
CA LEU A 153 14.62 -4.70 -5.40
C LEU A 153 13.86 -5.56 -4.40
N GLU A 154 12.87 -6.26 -4.88
CA GLU A 154 11.95 -7.06 -4.07
C GLU A 154 11.90 -8.48 -4.60
N VAL A 155 11.83 -9.44 -3.69
CA VAL A 155 11.63 -10.86 -3.98
C VAL A 155 10.50 -11.34 -3.11
N GLU A 156 9.50 -11.98 -3.73
CA GLU A 156 8.36 -12.56 -3.03
C GLU A 156 8.26 -14.05 -3.36
N ILE A 157 8.13 -14.88 -2.34
CA ILE A 157 7.99 -16.33 -2.43
C ILE A 157 6.62 -16.71 -1.85
N PRO A 158 5.63 -17.09 -2.67
CA PRO A 158 4.38 -17.61 -2.18
C PRO A 158 4.59 -19.04 -1.63
N LEU A 159 4.54 -19.19 -0.31
CA LEU A 159 4.65 -20.47 0.39
C LEU A 159 3.35 -21.25 0.30
N LEU A 160 2.23 -20.58 0.52
CA LEU A 160 0.87 -21.10 0.43
C LEU A 160 0.05 -20.15 -0.42
N ASP A 161 -1.19 -20.51 -0.71
CA ASP A 161 -2.10 -19.67 -1.48
C ASP A 161 -2.43 -18.33 -0.81
N GLN A 162 -2.26 -18.28 0.50
CA GLN A 162 -2.57 -17.11 1.35
C GLN A 162 -1.35 -16.54 2.07
N LEU A 163 -0.20 -17.22 1.99
CA LEU A 163 1.00 -16.87 2.75
C LEU A 163 2.18 -16.66 1.81
N SER A 164 2.81 -15.51 1.89
CA SER A 164 4.07 -15.22 1.22
C SER A 164 5.14 -14.70 2.18
N ILE A 165 6.39 -14.93 1.80
CA ILE A 165 7.56 -14.30 2.40
C ILE A 165 8.12 -13.31 1.39
N GLN A 166 8.49 -12.14 1.87
CA GLN A 166 9.07 -11.07 1.08
C GLN A 166 10.45 -10.72 1.58
N ALA A 167 11.38 -10.50 0.67
CA ALA A 167 12.69 -9.93 0.97
C ALA A 167 12.90 -8.70 0.08
N GLN A 168 13.49 -7.67 0.63
CA GLN A 168 13.76 -6.43 -0.07
C GLN A 168 15.17 -5.96 0.22
N ALA A 169 15.84 -5.42 -0.78
CA ALA A 169 17.06 -4.65 -0.64
C ALA A 169 16.87 -3.29 -1.31
N GLY A 170 17.41 -2.23 -0.71
CA GLY A 170 17.18 -0.90 -1.26
C GLY A 170 18.20 0.13 -0.82
N ARG A 171 18.08 1.29 -1.46
CA ARG A 171 18.86 2.49 -1.17
C ARG A 171 17.92 3.68 -1.11
N THR A 172 18.01 4.40 0.00
CA THR A 172 17.32 5.68 0.20
C THR A 172 18.34 6.79 0.24
N GLU A 173 18.08 7.88 -0.48
CA GLU A 173 18.88 9.10 -0.43
C GLU A 173 18.00 10.27 -0.03
N ILE A 174 18.48 11.06 0.94
CA ILE A 174 17.89 12.32 1.35
C ILE A 174 18.80 13.44 0.89
N LEU A 175 18.25 14.37 0.13
CA LEU A 175 18.94 15.52 -0.45
C LEU A 175 18.23 16.78 0.05
N PRO A 176 18.60 17.33 1.21
CA PRO A 176 18.00 18.55 1.72
C PRO A 176 18.46 19.74 0.88
N ASP A 177 17.60 20.76 0.78
CA ASP A 177 17.99 22.07 0.30
C ASP A 177 18.55 22.92 1.46
N SER A 178 18.80 24.21 1.21
CA SER A 178 19.33 25.12 2.23
C SER A 178 18.36 25.29 3.41
N ILE A 179 17.05 25.37 3.17
CA ILE A 179 16.04 25.49 4.22
C ILE A 179 15.98 24.19 5.02
N GLY A 180 15.95 23.06 4.35
CA GLY A 180 15.97 21.75 4.98
C GLY A 180 17.20 21.56 5.88
N SER A 181 18.37 21.94 5.39
CA SER A 181 19.61 21.81 6.14
C SER A 181 19.69 22.78 7.34
N TYR A 182 19.54 24.06 7.12
CA TYR A 182 19.82 25.05 8.17
C TYR A 182 18.65 25.35 9.11
N LYS A 183 17.41 25.24 8.63
CA LYS A 183 16.21 25.46 9.48
C LYS A 183 15.73 24.21 10.17
N PHE A 184 15.82 23.04 9.50
CA PHE A 184 15.31 21.77 10.02
C PHE A 184 16.41 20.78 10.41
N GLY A 185 17.69 21.14 10.26
CA GLY A 185 18.85 20.31 10.64
C GLY A 185 18.94 19.01 9.80
N LEU A 186 18.36 18.98 8.61
CA LEU A 186 18.41 17.80 7.75
C LEU A 186 19.80 17.65 7.13
N LEU A 187 20.34 16.46 7.21
CA LEU A 187 21.60 16.12 6.58
C LEU A 187 21.38 15.40 5.25
N ARG A 188 22.19 15.71 4.27
CA ARG A 188 22.31 14.82 3.12
C ARG A 188 22.74 13.46 3.62
N SER A 189 21.98 12.44 3.30
CA SER A 189 22.24 11.09 3.77
C SER A 189 21.94 10.03 2.72
N ARG A 190 22.62 8.90 2.88
CA ARG A 190 22.41 7.69 2.10
C ARG A 190 22.19 6.52 3.06
N THR A 191 21.13 5.77 2.86
CA THR A 191 20.83 4.56 3.63
C THR A 191 20.79 3.36 2.70
N LEU A 192 21.60 2.34 2.97
CA LEU A 192 21.45 1.03 2.39
C LEU A 192 20.63 0.19 3.36
N ASN A 193 19.59 -0.46 2.88
CA ASN A 193 18.66 -1.23 3.70
C ASN A 193 18.37 -2.60 3.12
N ALA A 194 18.07 -3.53 4.00
CA ALA A 194 17.53 -4.84 3.69
C ALA A 194 16.34 -5.12 4.60
N ALA A 195 15.32 -5.73 4.06
CA ALA A 195 14.09 -6.05 4.79
C ALA A 195 13.66 -7.49 4.52
N ILE A 196 12.98 -8.04 5.49
CA ILE A 196 12.25 -9.30 5.37
C ILE A 196 10.83 -9.08 5.89
N GLY A 197 9.86 -9.68 5.21
CA GLY A 197 8.45 -9.56 5.55
C GLY A 197 7.72 -10.87 5.39
N ILE A 198 6.59 -10.95 6.05
CA ILE A 198 5.61 -12.02 5.93
C ILE A 198 4.27 -11.37 5.67
N GLU A 199 3.54 -11.91 4.71
CA GLU A 199 2.19 -11.48 4.37
C GLU A 199 1.25 -12.69 4.34
N TYR A 200 0.12 -12.57 5.03
CA TYR A 200 -0.97 -13.53 5.01
C TYR A 200 -2.27 -12.83 4.65
N ASP A 201 -2.93 -13.27 3.59
CA ASP A 201 -4.20 -12.70 3.12
C ASP A 201 -5.22 -13.80 2.85
N SER A 202 -6.24 -13.87 3.69
CA SER A 202 -7.37 -14.78 3.58
C SER A 202 -8.70 -14.07 3.30
N ARG A 203 -8.66 -12.77 2.96
CA ARG A 203 -9.86 -12.01 2.65
C ARG A 203 -10.59 -12.60 1.45
N ASP A 204 -11.90 -12.60 1.50
CA ASP A 204 -12.77 -13.09 0.43
C ASP A 204 -12.84 -12.12 -0.76
N ASP A 205 -12.66 -10.83 -0.53
CA ASP A 205 -12.59 -9.78 -1.55
C ASP A 205 -11.60 -8.70 -1.12
N LEU A 206 -10.75 -8.22 -2.05
CA LEU A 206 -9.71 -7.24 -1.73
C LEU A 206 -10.25 -5.82 -1.55
N LEU A 207 -11.39 -5.48 -2.20
CA LEU A 207 -11.94 -4.13 -2.21
C LEU A 207 -13.06 -3.95 -1.18
N ASN A 208 -13.84 -5.00 -0.94
CA ASN A 208 -14.97 -4.96 -0.02
C ASN A 208 -15.07 -6.26 0.78
N PRO A 209 -14.04 -6.57 1.59
CA PRO A 209 -13.99 -7.81 2.34
C PRO A 209 -15.14 -7.92 3.36
N ARG A 210 -15.73 -9.10 3.42
CA ARG A 210 -16.78 -9.47 4.36
C ARG A 210 -16.25 -10.36 5.47
N GLN A 211 -15.26 -11.18 5.15
CA GLN A 211 -14.64 -12.10 6.08
C GLN A 211 -13.18 -12.34 5.72
N GLY A 212 -12.40 -12.76 6.71
CA GLY A 212 -11.01 -13.10 6.56
C GLY A 212 -10.07 -12.19 7.35
N VAL A 213 -8.80 -12.47 7.21
CA VAL A 213 -7.71 -11.77 7.90
C VAL A 213 -6.67 -11.35 6.88
N TYR A 214 -6.19 -10.13 7.02
CA TYR A 214 -4.96 -9.66 6.40
C TYR A 214 -3.94 -9.41 7.48
N TYR A 215 -2.76 -9.96 7.35
CA TYR A 215 -1.63 -9.73 8.23
C TYR A 215 -0.39 -9.49 7.40
N ALA A 216 0.29 -8.38 7.65
CA ALA A 216 1.58 -8.11 7.05
C ALA A 216 2.53 -7.53 8.10
N THR A 217 3.75 -8.02 8.13
CA THR A 217 4.81 -7.47 8.96
C THR A 217 6.10 -7.42 8.18
N THR A 218 6.85 -6.34 8.37
CA THR A 218 8.16 -6.17 7.75
C THR A 218 9.16 -5.66 8.77
N TYR A 219 10.30 -6.28 8.84
CA TYR A 219 11.47 -5.83 9.58
C TYR A 219 12.54 -5.40 8.59
N GLN A 220 12.93 -4.14 8.65
CA GLN A 220 14.00 -3.56 7.83
C GLN A 220 15.15 -3.11 8.71
N SER A 221 16.35 -3.50 8.34
CA SER A 221 17.61 -3.03 8.92
C SER A 221 18.37 -2.23 7.87
N GLY A 222 19.00 -1.14 8.28
CA GLY A 222 19.75 -0.27 7.37
C GLY A 222 21.00 0.30 7.99
N ARG A 223 21.88 0.75 7.11
CA ARG A 223 23.08 1.52 7.47
C ARG A 223 23.00 2.87 6.78
N LYS A 224 22.80 3.92 7.59
CA LYS A 224 22.70 5.31 7.17
C LYS A 224 24.07 5.96 7.29
N GLU A 225 24.46 6.70 6.26
CA GLU A 225 25.66 7.54 6.23
C GLU A 225 25.26 8.99 6.00
N ASN A 226 25.61 9.87 6.94
CA ASN A 226 25.39 11.31 6.87
C ASN A 226 26.55 11.94 6.10
N LEU A 227 26.24 12.64 5.00
CA LEU A 227 27.23 13.13 4.02
C LEU A 227 27.45 14.64 4.06
N GLY A 228 26.69 15.38 4.86
CA GLY A 228 26.86 16.83 4.99
C GLY A 228 25.55 17.60 4.98
N PRO A 229 25.57 18.93 5.01
CA PRO A 229 26.76 19.80 4.87
C PRO A 229 27.71 19.70 6.07
N GLN A 230 29.00 19.89 5.83
CA GLN A 230 30.08 19.74 6.84
C GLN A 230 29.84 20.56 8.11
N PRO A 231 29.36 21.82 8.08
CA PRO A 231 29.12 22.60 9.28
C PRO A 231 28.11 21.99 10.25
N LEU A 232 27.21 21.11 9.75
CA LEU A 232 26.19 20.42 10.56
C LEU A 232 26.67 19.05 11.04
N LEU A 233 27.78 18.54 10.53
CA LEU A 233 28.43 17.30 10.99
C LEU A 233 29.30 17.60 12.23
N THR A 234 28.69 18.05 13.31
CA THR A 234 29.36 18.29 14.59
C THR A 234 29.67 16.97 15.29
N GLY A 235 30.51 17.00 16.35
CA GLY A 235 30.91 15.79 17.07
C GLY A 235 29.75 14.97 17.69
N GLU A 236 28.58 15.58 17.87
CA GLU A 236 27.38 14.91 18.34
C GLU A 236 26.63 14.12 17.27
N VAL A 237 26.87 14.44 15.98
CA VAL A 237 26.22 13.80 14.84
C VAL A 237 27.05 12.62 14.37
N LYS A 238 26.53 11.43 14.54
CA LYS A 238 27.18 10.21 14.05
C LYS A 238 27.18 10.17 12.52
N ARG A 239 28.38 10.09 11.95
CA ARG A 239 28.57 10.00 10.50
C ARG A 239 27.95 8.72 9.91
N LYS A 240 28.02 7.60 10.65
CA LYS A 240 27.40 6.33 10.30
C LYS A 240 26.54 5.85 11.44
N THR A 241 25.31 5.46 11.15
CA THR A 241 24.36 4.93 12.13
C THR A 241 23.56 3.77 11.58
N GLY A 242 23.21 2.84 12.46
CA GLY A 242 22.26 1.77 12.14
C GLY A 242 20.84 2.28 12.24
N THR A 243 19.99 1.84 11.33
CA THR A 243 18.56 2.14 11.35
C THR A 243 17.76 0.83 11.38
N ARG A 244 16.60 0.85 12.04
CA ARG A 244 15.64 -0.24 12.06
C ARG A 244 14.26 0.33 11.83
N ARG A 245 13.49 -0.32 10.95
CA ARG A 245 12.12 0.04 10.68
C ARG A 245 11.26 -1.22 10.81
N ILE A 246 10.19 -1.12 11.55
CA ILE A 246 9.21 -2.19 11.73
C ILE A 246 7.87 -1.68 11.25
N THR A 247 7.19 -2.48 10.45
CA THR A 247 5.81 -2.22 10.04
C THR A 247 4.94 -3.40 10.40
N LEU A 248 3.73 -3.14 10.84
CA LEU A 248 2.71 -4.13 11.16
C LEU A 248 1.39 -3.65 10.61
N ASP A 249 0.69 -4.52 9.90
CA ASP A 249 -0.70 -4.35 9.46
C ASP A 249 -1.47 -5.63 9.82
N LEU A 250 -2.56 -5.49 10.54
CA LEU A 250 -3.47 -6.55 10.88
C LEU A 250 -4.89 -6.08 10.64
N GLU A 251 -5.61 -6.73 9.74
CA GLU A 251 -7.01 -6.44 9.46
C GLU A 251 -7.84 -7.69 9.69
N PHE A 252 -8.98 -7.52 10.29
CA PHE A 252 -9.91 -8.60 10.59
C PHE A 252 -11.31 -8.21 10.14
N TYR A 253 -11.97 -9.11 9.43
CA TYR A 253 -13.31 -8.93 8.88
C TYR A 253 -14.19 -10.11 9.28
N THR A 254 -15.35 -9.81 9.84
CA THR A 254 -16.31 -10.85 10.22
C THR A 254 -17.74 -10.39 9.98
N PRO A 255 -18.60 -11.22 9.36
CA PRO A 255 -20.01 -10.94 9.27
C PRO A 255 -20.64 -11.07 10.66
N LEU A 256 -21.42 -10.06 11.06
CA LEU A 256 -22.22 -10.08 12.29
C LEU A 256 -23.63 -10.59 12.00
N PHE A 257 -24.22 -10.08 10.90
CA PHE A 257 -25.51 -10.50 10.35
C PHE A 257 -25.41 -10.53 8.82
N GLN A 258 -26.52 -10.88 8.13
CA GLN A 258 -26.52 -11.11 6.67
C GLN A 258 -25.85 -10.00 5.82
N ARG A 259 -25.99 -8.73 6.23
CA ARG A 259 -25.41 -7.57 5.51
C ARG A 259 -24.55 -6.68 6.39
N GLN A 260 -24.29 -7.11 7.59
CA GLN A 260 -23.56 -6.33 8.59
C GLN A 260 -22.21 -6.97 8.86
N ILE A 261 -21.16 -6.19 8.77
CA ILE A 261 -19.79 -6.67 8.89
C ILE A 261 -19.07 -5.76 9.89
N VAL A 262 -18.34 -6.38 10.79
CA VAL A 262 -17.35 -5.67 11.62
C VAL A 262 -16.00 -5.79 10.96
N ALA A 263 -15.34 -4.65 10.78
CA ALA A 263 -13.99 -4.57 10.29
C ALA A 263 -13.11 -3.86 11.31
N LEU A 264 -12.00 -4.51 11.66
CA LEU A 264 -11.01 -3.99 12.59
C LEU A 264 -9.66 -3.96 11.88
N GLY A 265 -8.96 -2.82 11.93
CA GLY A 265 -7.61 -2.68 11.39
C GLY A 265 -6.68 -2.15 12.49
N LEU A 266 -5.62 -2.88 12.81
CA LEU A 266 -4.54 -2.45 13.69
C LEU A 266 -3.25 -2.28 12.90
N HIS A 267 -2.67 -1.10 12.97
CA HIS A 267 -1.49 -0.74 12.22
C HIS A 267 -0.42 -0.15 13.13
N GLY A 268 0.82 -0.49 12.88
CA GLY A 268 1.96 0.01 13.65
C GLY A 268 3.16 0.28 12.76
N ARG A 269 3.86 1.37 13.05
CA ARG A 269 5.10 1.76 12.38
C ARG A 269 6.07 2.25 13.42
N GLN A 270 7.30 1.75 13.38
CA GLN A 270 8.36 2.19 14.26
C GLN A 270 9.67 2.36 13.49
N PHE A 271 10.33 3.47 13.71
CA PHE A 271 11.68 3.74 13.23
C PHE A 271 12.60 4.04 14.40
N VAL A 272 13.71 3.34 14.43
CA VAL A 272 14.76 3.50 15.44
C VAL A 272 16.08 3.74 14.72
N SER A 273 16.82 4.73 15.14
CA SER A 273 18.20 4.99 14.68
C SER A 273 19.11 5.28 15.87
N GLY A 274 20.41 5.30 15.62
CA GLY A 274 21.36 5.75 16.60
C GLY A 274 21.46 7.28 16.75
N GLU A 275 20.57 8.03 16.08
CA GLU A 275 20.44 9.48 16.18
C GLU A 275 19.57 9.84 17.38
N THR A 276 19.94 10.87 18.13
CA THR A 276 19.18 11.34 19.32
C THR A 276 17.78 11.83 18.94
N ILE A 277 17.68 12.55 17.83
CA ILE A 277 16.43 13.04 17.27
C ILE A 277 16.28 12.43 15.88
N VAL A 278 15.19 11.71 15.65
CA VAL A 278 14.88 11.16 14.34
C VAL A 278 14.50 12.29 13.39
N PRO A 279 15.23 12.47 12.27
CA PRO A 279 14.92 13.50 11.29
C PRO A 279 13.49 13.37 10.74
N VAL A 280 12.89 14.49 10.39
CA VAL A 280 11.50 14.54 9.89
C VAL A 280 11.32 13.71 8.60
N SER A 281 12.38 13.54 7.83
CA SER A 281 12.40 12.67 6.63
C SER A 281 12.25 11.18 6.94
N ASP A 282 12.66 10.74 8.14
CA ASP A 282 12.59 9.35 8.59
C ASP A 282 11.34 9.06 9.44
N GLN A 283 10.58 10.11 9.82
CA GLN A 283 9.35 9.98 10.61
C GLN A 283 8.17 9.50 9.75
N PHE A 284 7.31 8.69 10.37
CA PHE A 284 6.04 8.31 9.78
C PHE A 284 5.01 9.42 9.92
N ARG A 285 4.05 9.41 9.01
CA ARG A 285 2.95 10.35 8.96
C ARG A 285 1.67 9.67 9.39
N LEU A 286 0.81 10.40 10.07
CA LEU A 286 -0.49 9.94 10.55
C LEU A 286 -1.51 11.07 10.36
N GLY A 287 -2.73 10.72 9.98
CA GLY A 287 -3.84 11.61 9.64
C GLY A 287 -4.28 11.42 8.20
N GLY A 288 -5.56 11.64 7.95
CA GLY A 288 -6.18 11.54 6.63
C GLY A 288 -6.94 10.25 6.38
N ALA A 289 -7.45 10.13 5.17
CA ALA A 289 -8.41 9.09 4.76
C ALA A 289 -7.96 7.65 4.97
N ARG A 290 -6.65 7.39 4.93
CA ARG A 290 -6.07 6.04 5.00
C ARG A 290 -5.57 5.63 6.38
N THR A 291 -5.51 6.55 7.33
CA THR A 291 -4.94 6.28 8.65
C THR A 291 -5.87 6.72 9.78
N LEU A 292 -6.06 8.02 9.95
CA LEU A 292 -6.84 8.61 11.04
C LEU A 292 -7.80 9.65 10.45
N ARG A 293 -9.02 9.22 10.16
CA ARG A 293 -10.07 10.07 9.59
C ARG A 293 -10.54 11.11 10.62
N GLY A 294 -11.02 12.26 10.14
CA GLY A 294 -11.32 13.41 11.00
C GLY A 294 -10.15 14.37 11.17
N PHE A 295 -8.96 14.01 10.67
CA PHE A 295 -7.77 14.86 10.64
C PHE A 295 -7.28 15.07 9.21
N SER A 296 -6.51 16.15 9.00
CA SER A 296 -5.92 16.45 7.69
C SER A 296 -4.87 15.40 7.31
N GLU A 297 -4.64 15.23 6.00
CA GLU A 297 -3.59 14.34 5.51
C GLU A 297 -2.23 14.71 6.08
N ASP A 298 -1.49 13.69 6.56
CA ASP A 298 -0.13 13.84 7.09
C ASP A 298 0.01 14.84 8.26
N GLN A 299 -1.08 15.08 9.02
CA GLN A 299 -1.14 16.13 10.06
C GLN A 299 -0.16 15.86 11.21
N PHE A 300 0.02 14.62 11.58
CA PHE A 300 0.89 14.21 12.68
C PHE A 300 2.10 13.47 12.15
N ARG A 301 3.22 13.58 12.88
CA ARG A 301 4.47 12.88 12.52
C ARG A 301 5.14 12.33 13.76
N GLY A 302 5.69 11.11 13.62
CA GLY A 302 6.41 10.46 14.72
C GLY A 302 7.39 9.39 14.24
N SER A 303 8.37 9.10 15.07
CA SER A 303 9.25 7.94 14.88
C SER A 303 8.54 6.62 15.21
N SER A 304 7.48 6.70 16.01
CA SER A 304 6.55 5.58 16.24
C SER A 304 5.13 6.09 16.07
N VAL A 305 4.36 5.40 15.26
CA VAL A 305 2.92 5.65 15.08
C VAL A 305 2.17 4.34 15.12
N ALA A 306 0.98 4.37 15.68
CA ALA A 306 0.04 3.24 15.64
C ALA A 306 -1.37 3.77 15.45
N TRP A 307 -2.22 3.01 14.78
CA TRP A 307 -3.62 3.37 14.68
C TRP A 307 -4.50 2.13 14.58
N LEU A 308 -5.70 2.29 15.12
CA LEU A 308 -6.78 1.31 15.10
C LEU A 308 -7.93 1.91 14.31
N ASN A 309 -8.40 1.20 13.30
CA ASN A 309 -9.61 1.52 12.55
C ASN A 309 -10.70 0.51 12.93
N CYS A 310 -11.82 0.99 13.44
CA CYS A 310 -13.00 0.18 13.73
C CYS A 310 -14.12 0.63 12.81
N GLU A 311 -14.72 -0.29 12.06
CA GLU A 311 -15.84 0.01 11.19
C GLU A 311 -16.99 -0.97 11.41
N TYR A 312 -18.18 -0.43 11.54
CA TYR A 312 -19.43 -1.17 11.44
C TYR A 312 -20.04 -0.91 10.07
N ARG A 313 -19.95 -1.92 9.20
CA ARG A 313 -20.30 -1.82 7.79
C ARG A 313 -21.66 -2.41 7.51
N TYR A 314 -22.44 -1.72 6.68
CA TYR A 314 -23.63 -2.26 6.05
C TYR A 314 -23.36 -2.49 4.57
N TRP A 315 -23.42 -3.75 4.15
CA TRP A 315 -23.12 -4.18 2.80
C TRP A 315 -24.30 -3.91 1.86
N LEU A 316 -24.12 -3.05 0.87
CA LEU A 316 -25.12 -2.66 -0.11
C LEU A 316 -25.03 -3.49 -1.39
N GLY A 317 -23.85 -3.99 -1.73
CA GLY A 317 -23.56 -4.76 -2.93
C GLY A 317 -22.11 -5.19 -2.98
N ARG A 318 -21.71 -5.87 -4.05
CA ARG A 318 -20.37 -6.43 -4.18
C ARG A 318 -19.26 -5.39 -3.93
N ARG A 319 -19.42 -4.17 -4.43
CA ARG A 319 -18.45 -3.07 -4.31
C ARG A 319 -19.01 -1.85 -3.58
N SER A 320 -20.21 -1.99 -2.97
CA SER A 320 -20.88 -0.89 -2.31
C SER A 320 -21.15 -1.18 -0.85
N ARG A 321 -20.86 -0.21 0.01
CA ARG A 321 -21.12 -0.26 1.46
C ARG A 321 -21.30 1.13 2.04
N THR A 322 -21.99 1.22 3.14
CA THR A 322 -21.94 2.35 4.07
C THR A 322 -21.41 1.87 5.42
N PHE A 323 -20.84 2.75 6.20
CA PHE A 323 -20.26 2.37 7.49
C PHE A 323 -20.17 3.54 8.45
N LEU A 324 -20.23 3.22 9.73
CA LEU A 324 -19.78 4.08 10.82
C LEU A 324 -18.36 3.67 11.17
N PHE A 325 -17.54 4.64 11.55
CA PHE A 325 -16.16 4.35 11.94
C PHE A 325 -15.74 5.10 13.20
N ALA A 326 -14.78 4.51 13.89
CA ALA A 326 -14.00 5.13 14.94
C ALA A 326 -12.53 4.76 14.75
N ASP A 327 -11.68 5.76 14.63
CA ASP A 327 -10.24 5.62 14.42
C ASP A 327 -9.51 6.16 15.65
N TYR A 328 -8.59 5.36 16.21
CA TYR A 328 -7.79 5.74 17.37
C TYR A 328 -6.31 5.74 16.98
N GLY A 329 -5.66 6.87 17.08
CA GLY A 329 -4.27 7.07 16.67
C GLY A 329 -3.35 7.39 17.84
N TYR A 330 -2.12 6.88 17.75
CA TYR A 330 -1.01 7.20 18.65
C TYR A 330 0.20 7.62 17.82
N TYR A 331 0.90 8.65 18.25
CA TYR A 331 2.20 8.98 17.72
C TYR A 331 3.18 9.45 18.78
N SER A 332 4.46 9.17 18.55
CA SER A 332 5.55 9.56 19.43
C SER A 332 6.75 10.03 18.62
N ALA A 333 7.34 11.12 19.07
CA ALA A 333 8.55 11.70 18.51
C ALA A 333 9.46 12.25 19.61
N GLN A 334 10.77 12.07 19.47
CA GLN A 334 11.76 12.77 20.29
C GLN A 334 11.98 14.16 19.68
N ARG A 335 11.80 15.19 20.48
CA ARG A 335 12.06 16.60 20.16
C ARG A 335 13.15 17.16 21.06
N ALA A 336 13.71 18.31 20.71
CA ALA A 336 14.65 19.01 21.58
C ALA A 336 14.05 19.36 22.96
N SER A 337 12.72 19.64 23.02
CA SER A 337 11.96 19.92 24.23
C SER A 337 11.57 18.69 25.05
N GLY A 338 11.94 17.48 24.62
CA GLY A 338 11.59 16.23 25.28
C GLY A 338 10.79 15.27 24.39
N LYS A 339 10.32 14.18 24.97
CA LYS A 339 9.53 13.17 24.27
C LYS A 339 8.08 13.62 24.15
N LEU A 340 7.59 13.74 22.92
CA LEU A 340 6.18 13.95 22.60
C LEU A 340 5.49 12.60 22.47
N GLN A 341 4.34 12.45 23.11
CA GLN A 341 3.45 11.29 22.96
C GLN A 341 2.01 11.79 22.99
N GLU A 342 1.24 11.49 21.98
CA GLU A 342 -0.16 11.93 21.92
C GLU A 342 -1.05 10.85 21.31
N PHE A 343 -2.29 10.87 21.78
CA PHE A 343 -3.39 10.05 21.26
C PHE A 343 -4.41 10.95 20.58
N LYS A 344 -5.00 10.44 19.53
CA LYS A 344 -6.03 11.15 18.75
C LYS A 344 -7.17 10.19 18.48
N LEU A 345 -8.40 10.70 18.53
CA LEU A 345 -9.62 9.95 18.23
C LEU A 345 -10.36 10.67 17.10
N GLY A 346 -10.66 9.94 16.04
CA GLY A 346 -11.52 10.38 14.95
C GLY A 346 -12.71 9.45 14.83
N TYR A 347 -13.86 9.95 14.44
CA TYR A 347 -15.07 9.15 14.23
C TYR A 347 -15.94 9.78 13.16
N GLY A 348 -16.83 8.99 12.58
CA GLY A 348 -17.66 9.49 11.51
C GLY A 348 -18.40 8.43 10.73
N LEU A 349 -18.78 8.79 9.53
CA LEU A 349 -19.51 7.91 8.62
C LEU A 349 -18.86 7.93 7.23
N GLY A 350 -19.03 6.83 6.50
CA GLY A 350 -18.45 6.70 5.17
C GLY A 350 -19.32 5.89 4.22
N PHE A 351 -19.08 6.15 2.93
CA PHE A 351 -19.76 5.50 1.83
C PHE A 351 -18.73 5.04 0.80
N ARG A 352 -18.96 3.85 0.25
CA ARG A 352 -18.29 3.33 -0.94
C ARG A 352 -19.39 2.88 -1.89
N LEU A 353 -19.49 3.52 -3.04
CA LEU A 353 -20.56 3.27 -3.99
C LEU A 353 -19.97 2.93 -5.36
N GLU A 354 -20.35 1.79 -5.88
CA GLU A 354 -20.04 1.41 -7.26
C GLU A 354 -20.87 2.25 -8.22
N THR A 355 -20.19 2.93 -9.11
CA THR A 355 -20.78 3.79 -10.14
C THR A 355 -20.26 3.37 -11.51
N GLY A 356 -20.83 3.93 -12.59
CA GLY A 356 -20.30 3.71 -13.94
C GLY A 356 -18.88 4.24 -14.16
N LEU A 357 -18.38 5.10 -13.27
CA LEU A 357 -17.02 5.66 -13.29
C LEU A 357 -16.06 4.93 -12.34
N GLY A 358 -16.52 3.93 -11.58
CA GLY A 358 -15.73 3.24 -10.59
C GLY A 358 -16.34 3.30 -9.18
N ILE A 359 -15.56 2.98 -8.17
CA ILE A 359 -16.00 3.02 -6.77
C ILE A 359 -15.72 4.41 -6.21
N MET A 360 -16.78 5.17 -6.00
CA MET A 360 -16.71 6.47 -5.33
C MET A 360 -16.62 6.26 -3.81
N SER A 361 -15.70 6.93 -3.17
CA SER A 361 -15.53 6.95 -1.72
C SER A 361 -15.80 8.34 -1.17
N LEU A 362 -16.58 8.40 -0.07
CA LEU A 362 -16.86 9.62 0.64
C LEU A 362 -16.84 9.30 2.15
N ASP A 363 -15.98 9.96 2.89
CA ASP A 363 -15.92 9.86 4.33
C ASP A 363 -16.08 11.24 4.96
N TYR A 364 -16.96 11.34 5.94
CA TYR A 364 -17.09 12.51 6.80
C TYR A 364 -16.59 12.13 8.20
N GLY A 365 -15.52 12.77 8.64
CA GLY A 365 -14.85 12.47 9.89
C GLY A 365 -14.68 13.70 10.77
N LEU A 366 -14.89 13.51 12.07
CA LEU A 366 -14.69 14.46 13.14
C LEU A 366 -13.49 14.02 13.99
N GLY A 367 -12.57 14.94 14.27
CA GLY A 367 -11.59 14.75 15.32
C GLY A 367 -12.23 15.00 16.69
N HIS A 368 -11.69 14.38 17.74
CA HIS A 368 -12.19 14.64 19.09
C HIS A 368 -12.07 16.12 19.46
N GLY A 369 -13.19 16.73 19.79
CA GLY A 369 -13.30 18.15 20.10
C GLY A 369 -13.71 19.05 18.93
N ASP A 370 -13.88 18.50 17.72
CA ASP A 370 -14.40 19.25 16.58
C ASP A 370 -15.93 19.44 16.72
N ASP A 371 -16.40 20.60 16.29
CA ASP A 371 -17.84 20.81 16.08
C ASP A 371 -18.34 20.03 14.86
N LEU A 372 -19.65 19.73 14.85
CA LEU A 372 -20.27 18.96 13.73
C LEU A 372 -20.00 19.54 12.35
N LEU A 373 -19.82 20.86 12.22
CA LEU A 373 -19.49 21.51 10.95
C LEU A 373 -17.99 21.62 10.68
N GLY A 374 -17.15 21.30 11.66
CA GLY A 374 -15.67 21.33 11.56
C GLY A 374 -15.06 20.07 10.99
N GLY A 375 -15.88 19.07 10.67
CA GLY A 375 -15.44 17.77 10.17
C GLY A 375 -14.66 17.84 8.85
N LYS A 376 -13.87 16.80 8.60
CA LYS A 376 -13.11 16.65 7.36
C LYS A 376 -13.86 15.75 6.40
N ILE A 377 -13.94 16.18 5.15
CA ILE A 377 -14.51 15.39 4.06
C ILE A 377 -13.35 14.81 3.26
N HIS A 378 -13.33 13.49 3.13
CA HIS A 378 -12.39 12.79 2.28
C HIS A 378 -13.14 12.19 1.09
N VAL A 379 -12.74 12.56 -0.11
CA VAL A 379 -13.33 12.06 -1.36
C VAL A 379 -12.29 11.28 -2.13
N GLY A 380 -12.68 10.16 -2.70
CA GLY A 380 -11.83 9.37 -3.57
C GLY A 380 -12.64 8.66 -4.66
N LEU A 381 -11.98 8.30 -5.74
CA LEU A 381 -12.52 7.49 -6.82
C LEU A 381 -11.52 6.39 -7.13
N ILE A 382 -11.99 5.14 -7.14
CA ILE A 382 -11.20 3.98 -7.58
C ILE A 382 -11.83 3.53 -8.88
N ASN A 383 -11.10 3.70 -9.98
CA ASN A 383 -11.56 3.29 -11.30
C ASN A 383 -10.78 2.04 -11.77
N GLU A 384 -11.49 1.06 -12.31
CA GLU A 384 -10.92 -0.16 -12.89
C GLU A 384 -11.32 -0.23 -14.36
N PHE A 385 -10.35 -0.38 -15.26
CA PHE A 385 -10.55 -0.50 -16.71
C PHE A 385 -10.08 -1.85 -17.24
#